data_c4ea5a9827c8e0d37f1b9478b4f4a33c
#
_entry.id   c4ea5a9827c8e0d37f1b9478b4f4a33c
#
_cell.length_a   1.000
_cell.length_b   1.000
_cell.length_c   1.000
_cell.angle_alpha   90.00
_cell.angle_beta   90.00
_cell.angle_gamma   90.00
#
_symmetry.space_group_name_H-M   'P 1'
#
loop_
_entity.id
_entity.type
_entity.pdbx_description
1 polymer ?
#
loop_
_entity_poly.entity_id
_entity_poly.type
_entity_poly.pdbx_seq_one_letter_code
_entity_poly.pdbx_strand_id
1 'polypeptide(L)'
;MTELEADPRSNILWRSVVAVLATAALIGVAVTLLHGPVASLALTGDSYQWIQHAHAAAHQPSLLLADLDTFLRPSNTWTLVVDRFLWSGFDARGYRTTSLILHGLVALALAFAGRRLGLGPVAAAAVALVWVTSPFTDESAFVVAYRFQPLLLFAWLALIVVWPRSGVSWSGGRVTLAIVAILAAAASKETWVVTPVLVAALEFDRRRSLRALAPPVALVGMAAALYIALYIFAFPTSKSYYELGSHVIARVPQQLAAFLYLGESRPYGLTVTSAGLLALGVVVLMAVACLRWRVSGTWVALSLLVLPTLPTLLVPFMPQRYLAIPYAGFLLLVGLWIGALASRFQRWQKAIRGFAVVTATLVMVAGAAIVRADLEDYRVMAAAHQVLLDEAAEVVDAVAGGRPVLIVRDERAQPLVEILREPRGMAKLPFTRHQDPYGLIDSAALFEWVLSEEGTRVDRIDDWASVCDGSEGSVVVHRDGGFADLGVISDVAAEAARWESEQRHVRVVQTVPLD
;
A
#
# COMPACT_ATOMS: atom_id res chain seq x y z
N MET A 1 2.07 26.69 54.26
CA MET A 1 1.70 26.00 53.03
C MET A 1 2.85 26.18 52.07
N THR A 2 3.70 25.18 51.93
CA THR A 2 4.81 25.14 50.98
C THR A 2 4.21 24.88 49.59
N GLU A 3 4.25 25.88 48.69
CA GLU A 3 4.00 25.66 47.28
C GLU A 3 4.98 24.61 46.76
N LEU A 4 4.44 23.45 46.40
CA LEU A 4 5.18 22.41 45.65
C LEU A 4 5.53 23.02 44.28
N GLU A 5 6.73 23.59 44.15
CA GLU A 5 7.30 23.96 42.88
C GLU A 5 7.28 22.70 41.97
N ALA A 6 6.38 22.69 40.99
CA ALA A 6 6.28 21.61 40.02
C ALA A 6 7.61 21.50 39.26
N ASP A 7 8.28 20.35 39.33
CA ASP A 7 9.55 20.07 38.65
C ASP A 7 9.40 20.44 37.14
N PRO A 8 10.23 21.36 36.64
CA PRO A 8 10.15 21.79 35.22
C PRO A 8 10.32 20.64 34.23
N ARG A 9 10.96 19.53 34.63
CA ARG A 9 11.09 18.31 33.82
C ARG A 9 9.76 17.56 33.67
N SER A 10 8.94 17.54 34.70
CA SER A 10 7.61 16.91 34.67
C SER A 10 6.69 17.66 33.71
N ASN A 11 6.75 18.99 33.66
CA ASN A 11 5.99 19.82 32.73
C ASN A 11 6.35 19.61 31.24
N ILE A 12 7.66 19.40 30.96
CA ILE A 12 8.11 19.13 29.57
C ILE A 12 7.65 17.76 29.12
N LEU A 13 7.77 16.74 29.97
CA LEU A 13 7.31 15.37 29.65
C LEU A 13 5.81 15.35 29.41
N TRP A 14 5.01 15.97 30.30
CA TRP A 14 3.57 16.04 30.19
C TRP A 14 3.12 16.72 28.89
N ARG A 15 3.70 17.87 28.53
CA ARG A 15 3.40 18.56 27.26
C ARG A 15 3.71 17.70 26.04
N SER A 16 4.79 16.91 26.10
CA SER A 16 5.15 15.99 25.00
C SER A 16 4.15 14.85 24.87
N VAL A 17 3.70 14.27 25.97
CA VAL A 17 2.68 13.20 25.99
C VAL A 17 1.35 13.74 25.44
N VAL A 18 0.90 14.90 25.93
CA VAL A 18 -0.34 15.54 25.44
C VAL A 18 -0.28 15.82 23.94
N ALA A 19 0.85 16.32 23.44
CA ALA A 19 1.02 16.59 22.01
C ALA A 19 0.95 15.31 21.17
N VAL A 20 1.52 14.20 21.66
CA VAL A 20 1.43 12.88 20.98
C VAL A 20 0.00 12.37 20.99
N LEU A 21 -0.67 12.39 22.14
CA LEU A 21 -2.06 11.94 22.25
C LEU A 21 -3.01 12.78 21.39
N ALA A 22 -2.84 14.10 21.37
CA ALA A 22 -3.62 15.00 20.53
C ALA A 22 -3.39 14.69 19.02
N THR A 23 -2.14 14.47 18.63
CA THR A 23 -1.80 14.10 17.24
C THR A 23 -2.44 12.76 16.88
N ALA A 24 -2.33 11.75 17.73
CA ALA A 24 -2.94 10.43 17.52
C ALA A 24 -4.47 10.53 17.43
N ALA A 25 -5.10 11.32 18.30
CA ALA A 25 -6.55 11.53 18.27
C ALA A 25 -7.00 12.21 16.97
N LEU A 26 -6.30 13.26 16.51
CA LEU A 26 -6.60 13.95 15.25
C LEU A 26 -6.44 13.01 14.04
N ILE A 27 -5.38 12.18 14.02
CA ILE A 27 -5.17 11.16 12.99
C ILE A 27 -6.32 10.13 13.04
N GLY A 28 -6.67 9.63 14.24
CA GLY A 28 -7.78 8.69 14.42
C GLY A 28 -9.11 9.24 13.91
N VAL A 29 -9.42 10.50 14.24
CA VAL A 29 -10.61 11.20 13.73
C VAL A 29 -10.56 11.31 12.19
N ALA A 30 -9.44 11.73 11.62
CA ALA A 30 -9.29 11.87 10.16
C ALA A 30 -9.48 10.51 9.45
N VAL A 31 -8.84 9.44 9.94
CA VAL A 31 -9.00 8.08 9.40
C VAL A 31 -10.46 7.64 9.49
N THR A 32 -11.10 7.81 10.65
CA THR A 32 -12.48 7.37 10.85
C THR A 32 -13.47 8.12 9.96
N LEU A 33 -13.32 9.44 9.82
CA LEU A 33 -14.26 10.25 9.03
C LEU A 33 -14.08 10.10 7.52
N LEU A 34 -12.85 9.91 7.05
CA LEU A 34 -12.55 9.86 5.61
C LEU A 34 -12.55 8.42 5.07
N HIS A 35 -11.93 7.49 5.78
CA HIS A 35 -11.74 6.13 5.33
C HIS A 35 -12.64 5.11 6.04
N GLY A 36 -13.16 5.44 7.24
CA GLY A 36 -14.01 4.53 8.02
C GLY A 36 -15.20 3.95 7.26
N PRO A 37 -15.90 4.72 6.42
CA PRO A 37 -17.04 4.20 5.67
C PRO A 37 -16.72 3.01 4.75
N VAL A 38 -15.45 2.82 4.34
CA VAL A 38 -15.05 1.66 3.53
C VAL A 38 -15.16 0.35 4.30
N ALA A 39 -15.12 0.39 5.63
CA ALA A 39 -15.13 -0.83 6.45
C ALA A 39 -16.39 -1.69 6.25
N SER A 40 -17.52 -1.08 5.89
CA SER A 40 -18.79 -1.77 5.66
C SER A 40 -19.03 -2.19 4.21
N LEU A 41 -18.09 -1.97 3.30
CA LEU A 41 -18.23 -2.31 1.89
C LEU A 41 -17.71 -3.73 1.62
N ALA A 42 -18.16 -4.38 0.56
CA ALA A 42 -17.58 -5.63 0.09
C ALA A 42 -16.10 -5.44 -0.28
N LEU A 43 -15.31 -6.49 -0.19
CA LEU A 43 -13.92 -6.48 -0.61
C LEU A 43 -13.80 -6.18 -2.11
N THR A 44 -12.65 -5.70 -2.53
CA THR A 44 -12.42 -5.28 -3.93
C THR A 44 -11.04 -5.68 -4.42
N GLY A 45 -10.90 -5.79 -5.74
CA GLY A 45 -9.64 -6.11 -6.39
C GLY A 45 -9.04 -7.45 -5.93
N ASP A 46 -7.74 -7.50 -5.82
CA ASP A 46 -6.97 -8.70 -5.46
C ASP A 46 -7.20 -9.16 -4.00
N SER A 47 -8.09 -8.50 -3.22
CA SER A 47 -8.26 -8.79 -1.80
C SER A 47 -8.70 -10.23 -1.55
N TYR A 48 -9.60 -10.77 -2.35
CA TYR A 48 -10.06 -12.15 -2.23
C TYR A 48 -8.91 -13.15 -2.42
N GLN A 49 -8.11 -12.96 -3.47
CA GLN A 49 -6.97 -13.82 -3.78
C GLN A 49 -5.93 -13.83 -2.64
N TRP A 50 -5.58 -12.65 -2.12
CA TRP A 50 -4.62 -12.54 -1.03
C TRP A 50 -5.13 -13.12 0.29
N ILE A 51 -6.42 -12.94 0.59
CA ILE A 51 -7.02 -13.51 1.80
C ILE A 51 -7.12 -15.03 1.68
N GLN A 52 -7.52 -15.58 0.53
CA GLN A 52 -7.53 -17.01 0.31
C GLN A 52 -6.13 -17.62 0.43
N HIS A 53 -5.11 -16.97 -0.14
CA HIS A 53 -3.72 -17.40 0.05
C HIS A 53 -3.33 -17.41 1.54
N ALA A 54 -3.72 -16.39 2.30
CA ALA A 54 -3.45 -16.33 3.73
C ALA A 54 -4.21 -17.41 4.51
N HIS A 55 -5.43 -17.75 4.11
CA HIS A 55 -6.21 -18.84 4.71
C HIS A 55 -5.54 -20.20 4.47
N ALA A 56 -5.08 -20.46 3.25
CA ALA A 56 -4.28 -21.64 2.95
C ALA A 56 -2.98 -21.67 3.76
N ALA A 57 -2.27 -20.53 3.86
CA ALA A 57 -1.03 -20.41 4.63
C ALA A 57 -1.21 -20.64 6.13
N ALA A 58 -2.39 -20.38 6.69
CA ALA A 58 -2.70 -20.68 8.09
C ALA A 58 -2.72 -22.19 8.39
N HIS A 59 -3.03 -23.02 7.39
CA HIS A 59 -3.01 -24.48 7.50
C HIS A 59 -1.70 -25.08 6.96
N GLN A 60 -1.08 -24.44 5.99
CA GLN A 60 0.17 -24.87 5.39
C GLN A 60 1.25 -23.78 5.55
N PRO A 61 2.05 -23.82 6.66
CA PRO A 61 2.99 -22.74 6.99
C PRO A 61 4.06 -22.45 5.93
N SER A 62 4.38 -23.38 5.02
CA SER A 62 5.29 -23.13 3.89
C SER A 62 4.80 -22.00 2.98
N LEU A 63 3.49 -21.81 2.85
CA LEU A 63 2.89 -20.73 2.07
C LEU A 63 3.08 -19.33 2.68
N LEU A 64 3.47 -19.24 3.96
CA LEU A 64 3.83 -17.94 4.56
C LEU A 64 5.02 -17.26 3.89
N LEU A 65 5.86 -18.04 3.21
CA LEU A 65 7.03 -17.57 2.46
C LEU A 65 6.89 -17.84 0.96
N ALA A 66 5.75 -18.36 0.51
CA ALA A 66 5.48 -18.54 -0.90
C ALA A 66 5.11 -17.22 -1.57
N ASP A 67 5.32 -17.18 -2.87
CA ASP A 67 4.82 -16.09 -3.70
C ASP A 67 3.34 -16.27 -4.05
N LEU A 68 2.71 -15.15 -4.33
CA LEU A 68 1.42 -15.10 -4.98
C LEU A 68 1.57 -14.26 -6.25
N ASP A 69 1.24 -14.84 -7.39
CA ASP A 69 1.38 -14.19 -8.71
C ASP A 69 2.77 -13.59 -8.96
N THR A 70 3.83 -14.32 -8.58
CA THR A 70 5.22 -13.87 -8.68
C THR A 70 5.64 -12.74 -7.71
N PHE A 71 4.81 -12.42 -6.72
CA PHE A 71 5.10 -11.42 -5.70
C PHE A 71 5.38 -12.08 -4.34
N LEU A 72 6.62 -11.99 -3.88
CA LEU A 72 7.01 -12.44 -2.55
C LEU A 72 6.80 -11.33 -1.52
N ARG A 73 5.67 -11.38 -0.80
CA ARG A 73 5.26 -10.36 0.20
C ARG A 73 4.82 -10.99 1.52
N PRO A 74 5.72 -11.68 2.22
CA PRO A 74 5.37 -12.42 3.45
C PRO A 74 4.62 -11.59 4.48
N SER A 75 5.00 -10.31 4.69
CA SER A 75 4.33 -9.47 5.69
C SER A 75 2.86 -9.20 5.35
N ASN A 76 2.52 -9.14 4.05
CA ASN A 76 1.13 -9.03 3.63
C ASN A 76 0.35 -10.27 4.02
N THR A 77 0.86 -11.46 3.66
CA THR A 77 0.28 -12.75 4.02
C THR A 77 0.17 -12.91 5.55
N TRP A 78 1.24 -12.60 6.31
CA TRP A 78 1.23 -12.72 7.78
C TRP A 78 0.18 -11.83 8.43
N THR A 79 0.01 -10.59 7.97
CA THR A 79 -1.02 -9.70 8.54
C THR A 79 -2.42 -10.19 8.23
N LEU A 80 -2.65 -10.81 7.08
CA LEU A 80 -3.94 -11.40 6.72
C LEU A 80 -4.23 -12.70 7.50
N VAL A 81 -3.21 -13.51 7.78
CA VAL A 81 -3.31 -14.68 8.67
C VAL A 81 -3.69 -14.23 10.08
N VAL A 82 -3.05 -13.16 10.60
CA VAL A 82 -3.40 -12.61 11.92
C VAL A 82 -4.86 -12.13 11.93
N ASP A 83 -5.31 -11.46 10.87
CA ASP A 83 -6.69 -11.00 10.76
C ASP A 83 -7.69 -12.15 10.82
N ARG A 84 -7.41 -13.27 10.16
CA ARG A 84 -8.25 -14.46 10.23
C ARG A 84 -8.54 -14.89 11.68
N PHE A 85 -7.52 -14.85 12.54
CA PHE A 85 -7.68 -15.20 13.96
C PHE A 85 -8.36 -14.12 14.78
N LEU A 86 -8.16 -12.85 14.43
CA LEU A 86 -8.74 -11.71 15.16
C LEU A 86 -10.22 -11.48 14.84
N TRP A 87 -10.63 -11.74 13.59
CA TRP A 87 -11.90 -11.30 13.02
C TRP A 87 -12.82 -12.45 12.59
N SER A 88 -12.64 -13.65 13.15
CA SER A 88 -13.50 -14.80 12.89
C SER A 88 -13.54 -15.27 11.43
N GLY A 89 -12.35 -15.33 10.79
CA GLY A 89 -12.21 -15.97 9.48
C GLY A 89 -12.46 -15.05 8.29
N PHE A 90 -13.72 -14.90 7.86
CA PHE A 90 -14.08 -14.26 6.60
C PHE A 90 -14.73 -12.86 6.75
N ASP A 91 -14.63 -12.21 7.91
CA ASP A 91 -15.20 -10.88 8.12
C ASP A 91 -14.43 -9.79 7.32
N ALA A 92 -14.98 -9.40 6.16
CA ALA A 92 -14.45 -8.32 5.33
C ALA A 92 -14.24 -7.01 6.10
N ARG A 93 -15.15 -6.70 7.05
CA ARG A 93 -15.08 -5.52 7.90
C ARG A 93 -13.86 -5.57 8.82
N GLY A 94 -13.56 -6.74 9.37
CA GLY A 94 -12.39 -6.95 10.22
C GLY A 94 -11.09 -6.70 9.47
N TYR A 95 -10.92 -7.29 8.30
CA TYR A 95 -9.74 -7.08 7.45
C TYR A 95 -9.55 -5.60 7.10
N ARG A 96 -10.62 -4.89 6.74
CA ARG A 96 -10.54 -3.45 6.46
C ARG A 96 -10.21 -2.62 7.69
N THR A 97 -10.75 -2.99 8.86
CA THR A 97 -10.44 -2.33 10.13
C THR A 97 -8.95 -2.38 10.43
N THR A 98 -8.30 -3.54 10.24
CA THR A 98 -6.83 -3.65 10.38
C THR A 98 -6.08 -2.76 9.39
N SER A 99 -6.54 -2.67 8.13
CA SER A 99 -5.93 -1.77 7.14
C SER A 99 -6.03 -0.30 7.58
N LEU A 100 -7.18 0.12 8.11
CA LEU A 100 -7.39 1.49 8.63
C LEU A 100 -6.53 1.79 9.87
N ILE A 101 -6.40 0.82 10.78
CA ILE A 101 -5.50 0.94 11.94
C ILE A 101 -4.05 1.11 11.46
N LEU A 102 -3.60 0.27 10.54
CA LEU A 102 -2.27 0.36 9.95
C LEU A 102 -2.05 1.72 9.28
N HIS A 103 -3.03 2.23 8.56
CA HIS A 103 -2.99 3.55 7.93
C HIS A 103 -2.77 4.66 8.97
N GLY A 104 -3.51 4.63 10.08
CA GLY A 104 -3.33 5.57 11.20
C GLY A 104 -1.95 5.43 11.86
N LEU A 105 -1.45 4.20 12.05
CA LEU A 105 -0.12 3.95 12.61
C LEU A 105 1.01 4.48 11.72
N VAL A 106 0.88 4.35 10.40
CA VAL A 106 1.84 4.93 9.43
C VAL A 106 1.87 6.45 9.54
N ALA A 107 0.71 7.10 9.61
CA ALA A 107 0.63 8.54 9.78
C ALA A 107 1.27 9.00 11.10
N LEU A 108 1.02 8.28 12.19
CA LEU A 108 1.65 8.56 13.48
C LEU A 108 3.18 8.36 13.41
N ALA A 109 3.65 7.29 12.78
CA ALA A 109 5.07 7.05 12.55
C ALA A 109 5.70 8.15 11.70
N LEU A 110 4.98 8.69 10.71
CA LEU A 110 5.41 9.82 9.89
C LEU A 110 5.57 11.10 10.73
N ALA A 111 4.65 11.37 11.67
CA ALA A 111 4.81 12.46 12.62
C ALA A 111 6.08 12.29 13.48
N PHE A 112 6.32 11.08 14.01
CA PHE A 112 7.54 10.79 14.78
C PHE A 112 8.81 10.91 13.94
N ALA A 113 8.81 10.42 12.70
CA ALA A 113 9.93 10.57 11.77
C ALA A 113 10.19 12.06 11.47
N GLY A 114 9.15 12.85 11.22
CA GLY A 114 9.27 14.31 11.07
C GLY A 114 9.90 14.98 12.29
N ARG A 115 9.45 14.64 13.49
CA ARG A 115 10.07 15.10 14.75
C ARG A 115 11.53 14.69 14.84
N ARG A 116 11.83 13.45 14.45
CA ARG A 116 13.20 12.91 14.45
C ARG A 116 14.11 13.67 13.49
N LEU A 117 13.58 14.10 12.33
CA LEU A 117 14.31 14.86 11.32
C LEU A 117 14.40 16.36 11.61
N GLY A 118 13.75 16.86 12.67
CA GLY A 118 13.89 18.24 13.15
C GLY A 118 12.64 19.11 12.95
N LEU A 119 11.52 18.56 12.48
CA LEU A 119 10.27 19.33 12.44
C LEU A 119 9.75 19.67 13.83
N GLY A 120 9.16 20.85 14.00
CA GLY A 120 8.40 21.18 15.20
C GLY A 120 7.16 20.30 15.36
N PRO A 121 6.56 20.19 16.57
CA PRO A 121 5.43 19.29 16.81
C PRO A 121 4.25 19.56 15.89
N VAL A 122 3.88 20.82 15.71
CA VAL A 122 2.78 21.24 14.82
C VAL A 122 3.06 20.90 13.35
N ALA A 123 4.28 21.15 12.88
CA ALA A 123 4.67 20.83 11.49
C ALA A 123 4.68 19.31 11.26
N ALA A 124 5.15 18.52 12.21
CA ALA A 124 5.14 17.06 12.12
C ALA A 124 3.71 16.50 12.11
N ALA A 125 2.82 17.02 12.96
CA ALA A 125 1.41 16.67 12.96
C ALA A 125 0.73 17.06 11.63
N ALA A 126 1.01 18.26 11.12
CA ALA A 126 0.47 18.73 9.84
C ALA A 126 0.92 17.82 8.67
N VAL A 127 2.19 17.42 8.61
CA VAL A 127 2.71 16.47 7.61
C VAL A 127 1.93 15.15 7.67
N ALA A 128 1.72 14.60 8.87
CA ALA A 128 0.97 13.35 9.05
C ALA A 128 -0.51 13.49 8.64
N LEU A 129 -1.16 14.59 9.00
CA LEU A 129 -2.56 14.85 8.66
C LEU A 129 -2.74 15.08 7.16
N VAL A 130 -1.86 15.85 6.52
CA VAL A 130 -1.89 16.03 5.05
C VAL A 130 -1.68 14.69 4.34
N TRP A 131 -0.82 13.81 4.87
CA TRP A 131 -0.61 12.49 4.32
C TRP A 131 -1.86 11.62 4.43
N VAL A 132 -2.51 11.56 5.61
CA VAL A 132 -3.74 10.79 5.84
C VAL A 132 -4.91 11.27 4.98
N THR A 133 -5.02 12.56 4.76
CA THR A 133 -6.12 13.14 3.97
C THR A 133 -5.84 13.15 2.47
N SER A 134 -4.69 12.59 2.05
CA SER A 134 -4.27 12.58 0.66
C SER A 134 -4.92 11.44 -0.12
N PRO A 135 -5.37 11.68 -1.35
CA PRO A 135 -5.85 10.61 -2.23
C PRO A 135 -4.75 9.59 -2.61
N PHE A 136 -3.46 9.94 -2.46
CA PHE A 136 -2.36 9.01 -2.76
C PHE A 136 -2.24 7.85 -1.78
N THR A 137 -3.04 7.83 -0.72
CA THR A 137 -2.99 6.83 0.34
C THR A 137 -4.26 5.99 0.45
N ASP A 138 -5.35 6.41 -0.17
CA ASP A 138 -6.68 5.80 -0.05
C ASP A 138 -6.71 4.38 -0.61
N GLU A 139 -6.12 4.13 -1.78
CA GLU A 139 -6.03 2.80 -2.36
C GLU A 139 -5.42 1.78 -1.39
N SER A 140 -4.35 2.17 -0.68
CA SER A 140 -3.70 1.33 0.33
C SER A 140 -4.53 1.17 1.61
N ALA A 141 -5.46 2.08 1.88
CA ALA A 141 -6.39 2.01 3.00
C ALA A 141 -7.63 1.19 2.64
N PHE A 142 -8.11 1.30 1.39
CA PHE A 142 -9.36 0.72 0.92
C PHE A 142 -9.21 -0.73 0.45
N VAL A 143 -8.11 -1.07 -0.22
CA VAL A 143 -7.85 -2.42 -0.75
C VAL A 143 -6.97 -3.20 0.21
N VAL A 144 -7.53 -4.23 0.82
CA VAL A 144 -6.86 -5.06 1.83
C VAL A 144 -5.59 -5.73 1.27
N ALA A 145 -5.60 -6.12 0.01
CA ALA A 145 -4.45 -6.69 -0.69
C ALA A 145 -3.21 -5.78 -0.72
N TYR A 146 -3.38 -4.46 -0.58
CA TYR A 146 -2.29 -3.48 -0.78
C TYR A 146 -1.62 -3.01 0.50
N ARG A 147 -1.79 -3.73 1.62
CA ARG A 147 -1.12 -3.45 2.91
C ARG A 147 0.41 -3.45 2.81
N PHE A 148 0.98 -4.11 1.83
CA PHE A 148 2.44 -4.13 1.62
C PHE A 148 3.04 -2.72 1.46
N GLN A 149 2.30 -1.75 0.92
CA GLN A 149 2.76 -0.36 0.81
C GLN A 149 2.87 0.35 2.16
N PRO A 150 1.79 0.43 2.97
CA PRO A 150 1.88 1.02 4.30
C PRO A 150 2.82 0.24 5.23
N LEU A 151 2.94 -1.09 5.10
CA LEU A 151 3.89 -1.88 5.88
C LEU A 151 5.34 -1.50 5.56
N LEU A 152 5.70 -1.37 4.28
CA LEU A 152 7.02 -0.91 3.86
C LEU A 152 7.30 0.50 4.38
N LEU A 153 6.36 1.44 4.21
CA LEU A 153 6.51 2.81 4.70
C LEU A 153 6.66 2.84 6.22
N PHE A 154 5.83 2.08 6.95
CA PHE A 154 5.94 1.97 8.40
C PHE A 154 7.33 1.48 8.83
N ALA A 155 7.85 0.44 8.19
CA ALA A 155 9.17 -0.10 8.46
C ALA A 155 10.28 0.95 8.22
N TRP A 156 10.23 1.70 7.12
CA TRP A 156 11.20 2.77 6.86
C TRP A 156 11.07 3.95 7.82
N LEU A 157 9.86 4.33 8.21
CA LEU A 157 9.64 5.37 9.21
C LEU A 157 10.13 4.92 10.59
N ALA A 158 9.89 3.66 10.97
CA ALA A 158 10.44 3.08 12.19
C ALA A 158 11.97 3.10 12.16
N LEU A 159 12.59 2.73 11.05
CA LEU A 159 14.04 2.80 10.87
C LEU A 159 14.56 4.23 11.06
N ILE A 160 13.90 5.25 10.50
CA ILE A 160 14.24 6.67 10.71
C ILE A 160 14.16 7.04 12.19
N VAL A 161 13.12 6.62 12.89
CA VAL A 161 12.89 6.95 14.29
C VAL A 161 13.95 6.33 15.20
N VAL A 162 14.30 5.05 14.98
CA VAL A 162 15.25 4.33 15.82
C VAL A 162 16.71 4.67 15.52
N TRP A 163 17.01 5.18 14.33
CA TRP A 163 18.39 5.54 13.94
C TRP A 163 18.97 6.62 14.87
N PRO A 164 20.16 6.43 15.45
CA PRO A 164 20.69 7.38 16.41
C PRO A 164 20.98 8.75 15.77
N ARG A 165 20.81 9.82 16.55
CA ARG A 165 21.21 11.18 16.16
C ARG A 165 22.71 11.34 16.22
N SER A 166 23.21 12.45 15.66
CA SER A 166 24.60 12.86 15.84
C SER A 166 24.92 12.94 17.34
N GLY A 167 26.09 12.43 17.73
CA GLY A 167 26.53 12.37 19.13
C GLY A 167 25.87 11.28 19.97
N VAL A 168 24.90 10.53 19.45
CA VAL A 168 24.27 9.41 20.17
C VAL A 168 24.84 8.08 19.67
N SER A 169 25.27 7.22 20.60
CA SER A 169 25.75 5.88 20.30
C SER A 169 24.60 4.89 20.00
N TRP A 170 24.93 3.83 19.29
CA TRP A 170 24.07 2.68 19.17
C TRP A 170 23.93 1.95 20.53
N SER A 171 22.70 1.64 20.91
CA SER A 171 22.41 0.69 21.98
C SER A 171 21.95 -0.63 21.39
N GLY A 172 22.06 -1.74 22.15
CA GLY A 172 21.60 -3.05 21.70
C GLY A 172 20.13 -3.00 21.22
N GLY A 173 19.24 -2.36 21.99
CA GLY A 173 17.83 -2.24 21.62
C GLY A 173 17.61 -1.47 20.31
N ARG A 174 18.38 -0.42 20.02
CA ARG A 174 18.30 0.29 18.74
C ARG A 174 18.79 -0.55 17.57
N VAL A 175 19.86 -1.30 17.77
CA VAL A 175 20.36 -2.23 16.75
C VAL A 175 19.29 -3.26 16.43
N THR A 176 18.70 -3.90 17.43
CA THR A 176 17.63 -4.89 17.26
C THR A 176 16.44 -4.29 16.52
N LEU A 177 15.96 -3.12 16.94
CA LEU A 177 14.83 -2.46 16.27
C LEU A 177 15.15 -2.05 14.83
N ALA A 178 16.37 -1.63 14.53
CA ALA A 178 16.80 -1.32 13.17
C ALA A 178 16.82 -2.58 12.29
N ILE A 179 17.34 -3.69 12.81
CA ILE A 179 17.32 -4.99 12.11
C ILE A 179 15.88 -5.43 11.86
N VAL A 180 15.01 -5.39 12.85
CA VAL A 180 13.58 -5.73 12.71
C VAL A 180 12.92 -4.85 11.65
N ALA A 181 13.18 -3.55 11.64
CA ALA A 181 12.62 -2.64 10.64
C ALA A 181 13.12 -2.98 9.21
N ILE A 182 14.40 -3.33 9.04
CA ILE A 182 14.95 -3.74 7.74
C ILE A 182 14.32 -5.06 7.27
N LEU A 183 14.20 -6.04 8.17
CA LEU A 183 13.56 -7.33 7.85
C LEU A 183 12.06 -7.14 7.53
N ALA A 184 11.36 -6.30 8.28
CA ALA A 184 9.97 -5.95 7.99
C ALA A 184 9.81 -5.27 6.62
N ALA A 185 10.73 -4.37 6.25
CA ALA A 185 10.76 -3.78 4.92
C ALA A 185 10.98 -4.84 3.83
N ALA A 186 11.94 -5.75 4.03
CA ALA A 186 12.25 -6.84 3.09
C ALA A 186 11.07 -7.79 2.90
N ALA A 187 10.33 -8.08 3.97
CA ALA A 187 9.15 -8.92 3.92
C ALA A 187 7.91 -8.22 3.30
N SER A 188 7.95 -6.89 3.13
CA SER A 188 6.77 -6.13 2.71
C SER A 188 6.65 -5.99 1.19
N LYS A 189 7.72 -5.59 0.52
CA LYS A 189 7.69 -5.33 -0.92
C LYS A 189 9.09 -5.32 -1.52
N GLU A 190 9.19 -5.70 -2.78
CA GLU A 190 10.43 -5.77 -3.56
C GLU A 190 11.20 -4.43 -3.58
N THR A 191 10.50 -3.31 -3.48
CA THR A 191 11.06 -1.96 -3.42
C THR A 191 12.02 -1.75 -2.24
N TRP A 192 12.01 -2.63 -1.22
CA TRP A 192 12.92 -2.54 -0.09
C TRP A 192 14.41 -2.57 -0.50
N VAL A 193 14.73 -3.10 -1.68
CA VAL A 193 16.10 -3.16 -2.23
C VAL A 193 16.79 -1.80 -2.31
N VAL A 194 16.05 -0.70 -2.26
CA VAL A 194 16.60 0.66 -2.18
C VAL A 194 16.91 1.12 -0.75
N THR A 195 16.59 0.31 0.28
CA THR A 195 16.89 0.61 1.71
C THR A 195 18.36 0.94 1.98
N PRO A 196 19.37 0.35 1.31
CA PRO A 196 20.77 0.74 1.50
C PRO A 196 21.02 2.25 1.30
N VAL A 197 20.32 2.88 0.35
CA VAL A 197 20.44 4.31 0.10
C VAL A 197 19.77 5.14 1.19
N LEU A 198 18.63 4.69 1.73
CA LEU A 198 18.01 5.31 2.91
C LEU A 198 18.94 5.22 4.13
N VAL A 199 19.59 4.07 4.34
CA VAL A 199 20.59 3.87 5.40
C VAL A 199 21.78 4.80 5.19
N ALA A 200 22.24 4.95 3.96
CA ALA A 200 23.30 5.91 3.62
C ALA A 200 22.89 7.35 3.97
N ALA A 201 21.68 7.76 3.63
CA ALA A 201 21.16 9.09 3.95
C ALA A 201 21.08 9.33 5.47
N LEU A 202 20.60 8.35 6.24
CA LEU A 202 20.53 8.40 7.70
C LEU A 202 21.92 8.51 8.34
N GLU A 203 22.87 7.71 7.89
CA GLU A 203 24.21 7.71 8.44
C GLU A 203 24.99 8.96 8.01
N PHE A 204 24.80 9.42 6.76
CA PHE A 204 25.37 10.69 6.31
C PHE A 204 24.82 11.87 7.12
N ASP A 205 23.53 11.92 7.38
CA ASP A 205 22.93 12.96 8.22
C ASP A 205 23.50 12.94 9.65
N ARG A 206 23.80 11.74 10.15
CA ARG A 206 24.38 11.53 11.48
C ARG A 206 25.84 11.97 11.58
N ARG A 207 26.71 11.55 10.63
CA ARG A 207 28.17 11.69 10.71
C ARG A 207 28.76 12.73 9.81
N ARG A 208 28.03 13.19 8.79
CA ARG A 208 28.51 14.11 7.75
C ARG A 208 29.82 13.66 7.09
N SER A 209 30.03 12.35 6.99
CA SER A 209 31.23 11.73 6.44
C SER A 209 30.89 10.59 5.51
N LEU A 210 31.39 10.64 4.27
CA LEU A 210 31.18 9.57 3.29
C LEU A 210 31.88 8.27 3.68
N ARG A 211 33.05 8.34 4.34
CA ARG A 211 33.78 7.14 4.80
C ARG A 211 33.01 6.33 5.84
N ALA A 212 32.18 7.00 6.64
CA ALA A 212 31.39 6.36 7.67
C ALA A 212 30.16 5.61 7.12
N LEU A 213 29.82 5.80 5.83
CA LEU A 213 28.70 5.13 5.18
C LEU A 213 29.02 3.67 4.85
N ALA A 214 30.28 3.36 4.58
CA ALA A 214 30.65 2.08 3.96
C ALA A 214 30.17 0.84 4.76
N PRO A 215 30.39 0.71 6.09
CA PRO A 215 30.00 -0.52 6.78
C PRO A 215 28.49 -0.78 6.79
N PRO A 216 27.60 0.16 7.23
CA PRO A 216 26.17 -0.13 7.29
C PRO A 216 25.55 -0.26 5.90
N VAL A 217 26.02 0.52 4.92
CA VAL A 217 25.53 0.44 3.54
C VAL A 217 25.96 -0.85 2.87
N ALA A 218 27.22 -1.30 3.10
CA ALA A 218 27.69 -2.56 2.56
C ALA A 218 26.88 -3.75 3.12
N LEU A 219 26.58 -3.77 4.42
CA LEU A 219 25.82 -4.85 5.04
C LEU A 219 24.39 -4.94 4.46
N VAL A 220 23.65 -3.81 4.43
CA VAL A 220 22.30 -3.79 3.90
C VAL A 220 22.29 -3.97 2.37
N GLY A 221 23.32 -3.45 1.70
CA GLY A 221 23.52 -3.63 0.25
C GLY A 221 23.78 -5.09 -0.15
N MET A 222 24.58 -5.82 0.63
CA MET A 222 24.77 -7.27 0.41
C MET A 222 23.46 -8.04 0.60
N ALA A 223 22.68 -7.71 1.65
CA ALA A 223 21.37 -8.33 1.85
C ALA A 223 20.40 -8.04 0.69
N ALA A 224 20.39 -6.80 0.18
CA ALA A 224 19.59 -6.43 -0.98
C ALA A 224 20.05 -7.14 -2.26
N ALA A 225 21.35 -7.24 -2.50
CA ALA A 225 21.91 -7.95 -3.64
C ALA A 225 21.61 -9.47 -3.58
N LEU A 226 21.72 -10.07 -2.39
CA LEU A 226 21.33 -11.47 -2.20
C LEU A 226 19.84 -11.68 -2.46
N TYR A 227 18.98 -10.77 -1.95
CA TYR A 227 17.55 -10.83 -2.22
C TYR A 227 17.24 -10.76 -3.71
N ILE A 228 17.86 -9.80 -4.44
CA ILE A 228 17.70 -9.68 -5.90
C ILE A 228 18.13 -10.96 -6.60
N ALA A 229 19.28 -11.51 -6.22
CA ALA A 229 19.76 -12.75 -6.80
C ALA A 229 18.77 -13.90 -6.57
N LEU A 230 18.33 -14.11 -5.32
CA LEU A 230 17.34 -15.14 -4.98
C LEU A 230 16.01 -14.90 -5.72
N TYR A 231 15.56 -13.65 -5.83
CA TYR A 231 14.34 -13.31 -6.55
C TYR A 231 14.44 -13.65 -8.04
N ILE A 232 15.55 -13.33 -8.70
CA ILE A 232 15.79 -13.67 -10.11
C ILE A 232 15.84 -15.19 -10.31
N PHE A 233 16.46 -15.92 -9.38
CA PHE A 233 16.53 -17.39 -9.45
C PHE A 233 15.19 -18.06 -9.20
N ALA A 234 14.41 -17.56 -8.24
CA ALA A 234 13.10 -18.13 -7.90
C ALA A 234 12.02 -17.80 -8.95
N PHE A 235 12.14 -16.64 -9.62
CA PHE A 235 11.14 -16.13 -10.56
C PHE A 235 11.73 -15.78 -11.92
N PRO A 236 12.34 -16.74 -12.65
CA PRO A 236 13.04 -16.48 -13.92
C PRO A 236 12.11 -15.96 -15.02
N THR A 237 10.81 -16.16 -14.89
CA THR A 237 9.79 -15.74 -15.86
C THR A 237 8.94 -14.57 -15.39
N SER A 238 9.34 -13.92 -14.28
CA SER A 238 8.59 -12.76 -13.78
C SER A 238 8.58 -11.67 -14.85
N LYS A 239 7.60 -11.77 -15.55
CA LYS A 239 7.01 -11.15 -16.72
C LYS A 239 7.27 -9.67 -16.86
N SER A 240 7.37 -9.31 -18.06
CA SER A 240 7.04 -8.14 -18.89
C SER A 240 6.26 -6.95 -18.29
N TYR A 241 6.10 -6.84 -16.99
CA TYR A 241 5.62 -5.62 -16.35
C TYR A 241 6.67 -4.50 -16.35
N TYR A 242 7.94 -4.83 -16.62
CA TYR A 242 9.04 -3.88 -16.62
C TYR A 242 9.45 -3.56 -18.05
N GLU A 243 9.16 -2.36 -18.47
CA GLU A 243 9.46 -1.87 -19.80
C GLU A 243 10.31 -0.59 -19.73
N LEU A 244 11.29 -0.47 -20.62
CA LEU A 244 12.01 0.76 -20.85
C LEU A 244 11.35 1.55 -21.98
N GLY A 245 10.86 2.74 -21.66
CA GLY A 245 10.20 3.60 -22.64
C GLY A 245 10.21 5.07 -22.24
N SER A 246 9.57 5.91 -23.04
CA SER A 246 9.47 7.36 -22.78
C SER A 246 8.77 7.69 -21.45
N HIS A 247 7.94 6.77 -20.94
CA HIS A 247 7.26 6.91 -19.64
C HIS A 247 8.26 7.05 -18.49
N VAL A 248 9.45 6.46 -18.56
CA VAL A 248 10.50 6.57 -17.52
C VAL A 248 10.87 8.02 -17.27
N ILE A 249 11.03 8.81 -18.35
CA ILE A 249 11.43 10.22 -18.24
C ILE A 249 10.25 11.10 -17.82
N ALA A 250 9.05 10.82 -18.33
CA ALA A 250 7.86 11.63 -18.08
C ALA A 250 7.32 11.46 -16.65
N ARG A 251 7.54 10.30 -16.05
CA ARG A 251 6.91 9.88 -14.78
C ARG A 251 7.28 10.74 -13.59
N VAL A 252 8.56 11.08 -13.41
CA VAL A 252 8.98 11.89 -12.27
C VAL A 252 8.33 13.28 -12.28
N PRO A 253 8.36 14.05 -13.38
CA PRO A 253 7.61 15.31 -13.45
C PRO A 253 6.11 15.15 -13.22
N GLN A 254 5.49 14.11 -13.75
CA GLN A 254 4.06 13.83 -13.55
C GLN A 254 3.72 13.55 -12.08
N GLN A 255 4.52 12.74 -11.39
CA GLN A 255 4.34 12.50 -9.95
C GLN A 255 4.41 13.78 -9.14
N LEU A 256 5.41 14.61 -9.43
CA LEU A 256 5.59 15.88 -8.71
C LEU A 256 4.45 16.87 -9.00
N ALA A 257 3.93 16.89 -10.22
CA ALA A 257 2.73 17.67 -10.55
C ALA A 257 1.51 17.19 -9.75
N ALA A 258 1.32 15.86 -9.66
CA ALA A 258 0.26 15.28 -8.85
C ALA A 258 0.37 15.69 -7.38
N PHE A 259 1.57 15.66 -6.78
CA PHE A 259 1.78 16.07 -5.39
C PHE A 259 1.45 17.55 -5.11
N LEU A 260 1.53 18.40 -6.12
CA LEU A 260 1.11 19.79 -6.05
C LEU A 260 -0.35 20.01 -6.48
N TYR A 261 -1.07 18.92 -6.79
CA TYR A 261 -2.44 18.97 -7.32
C TYR A 261 -2.55 19.79 -8.64
N LEU A 262 -1.48 19.79 -9.45
CA LEU A 262 -1.40 20.53 -10.72
C LEU A 262 -1.56 19.64 -11.96
N GLY A 263 -1.82 18.37 -11.82
CA GLY A 263 -1.91 17.44 -12.94
C GLY A 263 -2.80 16.24 -12.67
N GLU A 264 -3.28 15.62 -13.74
CA GLU A 264 -3.98 14.35 -13.63
C GLU A 264 -2.96 13.23 -13.32
N SER A 265 -3.27 12.38 -12.36
CA SER A 265 -2.61 11.09 -12.21
C SER A 265 -3.14 10.13 -13.27
N ARG A 266 -2.77 10.31 -14.55
CA ARG A 266 -3.16 9.37 -15.59
C ARG A 266 -2.20 8.19 -15.61
N PRO A 267 -2.68 6.97 -15.45
CA PRO A 267 -1.83 5.79 -15.55
C PRO A 267 -1.21 5.59 -16.94
N TYR A 268 -1.80 6.18 -18.01
CA TYR A 268 -1.44 5.88 -19.40
C TYR A 268 -1.10 7.09 -20.27
N GLY A 269 -0.99 8.30 -19.73
CA GLY A 269 -0.65 9.49 -20.51
C GLY A 269 0.81 9.92 -20.32
N LEU A 270 1.62 9.87 -21.38
CA LEU A 270 3.09 10.00 -21.32
C LEU A 270 3.61 11.35 -21.80
N THR A 271 2.89 12.42 -21.56
CA THR A 271 3.40 13.75 -21.91
C THR A 271 3.96 14.47 -20.70
N VAL A 272 5.22 14.91 -20.81
CA VAL A 272 5.78 15.85 -19.84
C VAL A 272 5.02 17.16 -19.95
N THR A 273 4.19 17.45 -18.96
CA THR A 273 3.41 18.69 -18.93
C THR A 273 4.24 19.85 -18.42
N SER A 274 3.91 21.07 -18.82
CA SER A 274 4.48 22.29 -18.24
C SER A 274 4.32 22.35 -16.72
N ALA A 275 3.18 21.86 -16.20
CA ALA A 275 2.93 21.71 -14.77
C ALA A 275 3.93 20.76 -14.10
N GLY A 276 4.25 19.62 -14.75
CA GLY A 276 5.25 18.67 -14.24
C GLY A 276 6.66 19.27 -14.19
N LEU A 277 7.07 20.02 -15.22
CA LEU A 277 8.36 20.71 -15.22
C LEU A 277 8.42 21.80 -14.16
N LEU A 278 7.34 22.56 -13.97
CA LEU A 278 7.25 23.57 -12.91
C LEU A 278 7.37 22.90 -11.52
N ALA A 279 6.64 21.81 -11.29
CA ALA A 279 6.70 21.06 -10.06
C ALA A 279 8.11 20.52 -9.79
N LEU A 280 8.76 19.95 -10.79
CA LEU A 280 10.15 19.50 -10.69
C LEU A 280 11.08 20.67 -10.33
N GLY A 281 10.95 21.81 -10.99
CA GLY A 281 11.73 23.02 -10.68
C GLY A 281 11.55 23.47 -9.23
N VAL A 282 10.31 23.52 -8.74
CA VAL A 282 10.00 23.88 -7.35
C VAL A 282 10.64 22.89 -6.36
N VAL A 283 10.52 21.59 -6.59
CA VAL A 283 11.10 20.56 -5.71
C VAL A 283 12.62 20.63 -5.71
N VAL A 284 13.24 20.81 -6.88
CA VAL A 284 14.70 20.98 -7.01
C VAL A 284 15.17 22.22 -6.25
N LEU A 285 14.47 23.35 -6.39
CA LEU A 285 14.80 24.58 -5.66
C LEU A 285 14.68 24.39 -4.14
N MET A 286 13.62 23.73 -3.65
CA MET A 286 13.48 23.39 -2.23
C MET A 286 14.62 22.49 -1.74
N ALA A 287 14.95 21.45 -2.50
CA ALA A 287 16.04 20.53 -2.18
C ALA A 287 17.39 21.26 -2.11
N VAL A 288 17.72 22.04 -3.14
CA VAL A 288 18.95 22.85 -3.20
C VAL A 288 19.03 23.84 -2.05
N ALA A 289 17.93 24.53 -1.72
CA ALA A 289 17.87 25.44 -0.58
C ALA A 289 18.14 24.71 0.74
N CYS A 290 17.49 23.58 0.98
CA CYS A 290 17.70 22.77 2.18
C CYS A 290 19.14 22.25 2.28
N LEU A 291 19.72 21.77 1.18
CA LEU A 291 21.11 21.30 1.13
C LEU A 291 22.10 22.45 1.36
N ARG A 292 21.87 23.61 0.71
CA ARG A 292 22.70 24.82 0.86
C ARG A 292 22.66 25.37 2.29
N TRP A 293 21.53 25.25 2.94
CA TRP A 293 21.35 25.66 4.33
C TRP A 293 21.70 24.56 5.34
N ARG A 294 22.16 23.40 4.85
CA ARG A 294 22.56 22.23 5.66
C ARG A 294 21.47 21.76 6.61
N VAL A 295 20.23 21.77 6.14
CA VAL A 295 19.08 21.30 6.92
C VAL A 295 19.21 19.80 7.19
N SER A 296 19.16 19.42 8.47
CA SER A 296 19.19 18.00 8.86
C SER A 296 17.95 17.28 8.35
N GLY A 297 18.09 16.01 7.96
CA GLY A 297 17.00 15.21 7.43
C GLY A 297 16.70 15.39 5.94
N THR A 298 17.33 16.37 5.26
CA THR A 298 17.08 16.62 3.82
C THR A 298 17.38 15.39 2.97
N TRP A 299 18.49 14.71 3.19
CA TRP A 299 18.85 13.51 2.44
C TRP A 299 17.87 12.36 2.67
N VAL A 300 17.36 12.23 3.89
CA VAL A 300 16.36 11.22 4.24
C VAL A 300 15.02 11.51 3.54
N ALA A 301 14.57 12.77 3.55
CA ALA A 301 13.35 13.18 2.84
C ALA A 301 13.47 12.97 1.33
N LEU A 302 14.61 13.32 0.73
CA LEU A 302 14.90 13.07 -0.68
C LEU A 302 14.97 11.57 -1.01
N SER A 303 15.53 10.76 -0.13
CA SER A 303 15.55 9.31 -0.30
C SER A 303 14.12 8.75 -0.33
N LEU A 304 13.25 9.13 0.59
CA LEU A 304 11.85 8.71 0.58
C LEU A 304 11.08 9.22 -0.64
N LEU A 305 11.40 10.41 -1.14
CA LEU A 305 10.76 10.98 -2.32
C LEU A 305 11.17 10.25 -3.61
N VAL A 306 12.45 9.95 -3.77
CA VAL A 306 13.00 9.49 -5.06
C VAL A 306 13.11 7.96 -5.14
N LEU A 307 13.61 7.30 -4.09
CA LEU A 307 13.96 5.89 -4.17
C LEU A 307 12.78 4.94 -4.45
N PRO A 308 11.59 5.13 -3.83
CA PRO A 308 10.46 4.24 -4.10
C PRO A 308 9.96 4.34 -5.54
N THR A 309 10.26 5.46 -6.22
CA THR A 309 9.85 5.66 -7.61
C THR A 309 10.75 4.89 -8.59
N LEU A 310 12.02 4.63 -8.24
CA LEU A 310 12.97 4.02 -9.15
C LEU A 310 12.52 2.67 -9.70
N PRO A 311 12.11 1.68 -8.87
CA PRO A 311 11.59 0.42 -9.39
C PRO A 311 10.30 0.59 -10.18
N THR A 312 9.46 1.57 -9.81
CA THR A 312 8.18 1.81 -10.47
C THR A 312 8.30 2.58 -11.79
N LEU A 313 9.45 3.20 -12.06
CA LEU A 313 9.70 3.85 -13.36
C LEU A 313 9.63 2.86 -14.52
N LEU A 314 10.01 1.61 -14.28
CA LEU A 314 10.02 0.55 -15.28
C LEU A 314 8.64 -0.07 -15.53
N VAL A 315 7.63 0.25 -14.71
CA VAL A 315 6.26 -0.25 -14.88
C VAL A 315 5.49 0.71 -15.79
N PRO A 316 4.84 0.30 -16.87
CA PRO A 316 4.19 1.20 -17.83
C PRO A 316 2.95 1.91 -17.26
N PHE A 317 2.39 1.44 -16.17
CA PHE A 317 1.29 2.06 -15.43
C PHE A 317 1.73 2.49 -14.04
N MET A 318 1.05 3.46 -13.42
CA MET A 318 1.38 3.98 -12.10
C MET A 318 0.14 4.03 -11.22
N PRO A 319 -0.15 2.95 -10.50
CA PRO A 319 -1.22 2.96 -9.50
C PRO A 319 -0.95 4.01 -8.42
N GLN A 320 -2.02 4.58 -7.88
CA GLN A 320 -1.95 5.64 -6.86
C GLN A 320 -1.22 5.17 -5.61
N ARG A 321 -1.39 3.92 -5.22
CA ARG A 321 -0.66 3.30 -4.10
C ARG A 321 0.86 3.46 -4.18
N TYR A 322 1.43 3.60 -5.38
CA TYR A 322 2.88 3.81 -5.54
C TYR A 322 3.31 5.23 -5.19
N LEU A 323 2.37 6.17 -5.10
CA LEU A 323 2.64 7.56 -4.74
C LEU A 323 2.67 7.79 -3.22
N ALA A 324 2.07 6.91 -2.41
CA ALA A 324 1.94 7.08 -0.97
C ALA A 324 3.29 7.31 -0.25
N ILE A 325 4.33 6.54 -0.60
CA ILE A 325 5.66 6.65 0.01
C ILE A 325 6.42 7.87 -0.50
N PRO A 326 6.54 8.11 -1.82
CA PRO A 326 7.15 9.33 -2.35
C PRO A 326 6.49 10.60 -1.82
N TYR A 327 5.17 10.59 -1.66
CA TYR A 327 4.44 11.72 -1.10
C TYR A 327 4.81 12.02 0.35
N ALA A 328 5.02 10.99 1.18
CA ALA A 328 5.55 11.18 2.53
C ALA A 328 6.93 11.87 2.52
N GLY A 329 7.82 11.46 1.61
CA GLY A 329 9.12 12.11 1.39
C GLY A 329 8.98 13.56 0.95
N PHE A 330 8.07 13.86 0.02
CA PHE A 330 7.75 15.21 -0.44
C PHE A 330 7.28 16.09 0.72
N LEU A 331 6.31 15.63 1.52
CA LEU A 331 5.78 16.39 2.66
C LEU A 331 6.83 16.66 3.73
N LEU A 332 7.72 15.70 4.00
CA LEU A 332 8.86 15.91 4.90
C LEU A 332 9.80 16.99 4.35
N LEU A 333 10.12 16.96 3.06
CA LEU A 333 10.97 17.96 2.41
C LEU A 333 10.35 19.37 2.51
N VAL A 334 9.05 19.51 2.20
CA VAL A 334 8.30 20.77 2.32
C VAL A 334 8.33 21.28 3.77
N GLY A 335 8.06 20.41 4.74
CA GLY A 335 8.09 20.77 6.16
C GLY A 335 9.47 21.25 6.62
N LEU A 336 10.53 20.57 6.20
CA LEU A 336 11.92 20.96 6.50
C LEU A 336 12.28 22.29 5.84
N TRP A 337 11.89 22.50 4.59
CA TRP A 337 12.12 23.75 3.86
C TRP A 337 11.40 24.95 4.52
N ILE A 338 10.13 24.79 4.89
CA ILE A 338 9.36 25.83 5.61
C ILE A 338 10.01 26.15 6.96
N GLY A 339 10.44 25.11 7.70
CA GLY A 339 11.15 25.29 8.96
C GLY A 339 12.46 26.09 8.79
N ALA A 340 13.23 25.78 7.75
CA ALA A 340 14.46 26.47 7.41
C ALA A 340 14.21 27.94 6.98
N LEU A 341 13.19 28.19 6.15
CA LEU A 341 12.75 29.55 5.79
C LEU A 341 12.38 30.36 7.03
N ALA A 342 11.55 29.81 7.88
CA ALA A 342 11.08 30.50 9.10
C ALA A 342 12.25 30.84 10.05
N SER A 343 13.28 29.98 10.13
CA SER A 343 14.48 30.23 10.95
C SER A 343 15.40 31.28 10.29
N ARG A 344 15.48 31.31 8.97
CA ARG A 344 16.35 32.24 8.20
C ARG A 344 15.81 33.65 8.16
N PHE A 345 14.47 33.77 8.03
CA PHE A 345 13.77 35.04 7.91
C PHE A 345 12.96 35.35 9.18
N GLN A 346 13.67 35.56 10.29
CA GLN A 346 13.05 35.72 11.62
C GLN A 346 11.94 36.80 11.67
N ARG A 347 12.13 37.93 11.00
CA ARG A 347 11.12 39.00 10.93
C ARG A 347 9.81 38.56 10.26
N TRP A 348 9.88 37.55 9.37
CA TRP A 348 8.75 37.00 8.63
C TRP A 348 8.26 35.65 9.21
N GLN A 349 8.87 35.16 10.28
CA GLN A 349 8.63 33.82 10.83
C GLN A 349 7.14 33.54 11.09
N LYS A 350 6.42 34.51 11.69
CA LYS A 350 4.98 34.36 11.97
C LYS A 350 4.17 34.26 10.67
N ALA A 351 4.47 35.10 9.69
CA ALA A 351 3.80 35.11 8.40
C ALA A 351 4.07 33.80 7.62
N ILE A 352 5.31 33.32 7.58
CA ILE A 352 5.69 32.06 6.93
C ILE A 352 4.95 30.89 7.58
N ARG A 353 4.91 30.83 8.92
CA ARG A 353 4.19 29.77 9.64
C ARG A 353 2.67 29.86 9.43
N GLY A 354 2.11 31.05 9.47
CA GLY A 354 0.68 31.28 9.20
C GLY A 354 0.31 30.83 7.78
N PHE A 355 1.09 31.25 6.79
CA PHE A 355 0.89 30.82 5.40
C PHE A 355 0.99 29.30 5.25
N ALA A 356 1.98 28.66 5.89
CA ALA A 356 2.13 27.20 5.87
C ALA A 356 0.92 26.47 6.47
N VAL A 357 0.37 26.97 7.59
CA VAL A 357 -0.84 26.40 8.20
C VAL A 357 -2.03 26.52 7.26
N VAL A 358 -2.27 27.72 6.68
CA VAL A 358 -3.37 27.94 5.73
C VAL A 358 -3.22 27.01 4.52
N THR A 359 -2.03 26.92 3.93
CA THR A 359 -1.76 26.04 2.79
C THR A 359 -1.98 24.58 3.15
N ALA A 360 -1.48 24.11 4.29
CA ALA A 360 -1.69 22.74 4.75
C ALA A 360 -3.19 22.43 4.95
N THR A 361 -3.95 23.39 5.53
CA THR A 361 -5.41 23.24 5.69
C THR A 361 -6.12 23.14 4.34
N LEU A 362 -5.76 23.99 3.39
CA LEU A 362 -6.35 23.94 2.04
C LEU A 362 -6.03 22.61 1.33
N VAL A 363 -4.79 22.13 1.44
CA VAL A 363 -4.39 20.84 0.87
C VAL A 363 -5.13 19.69 1.56
N MET A 364 -5.30 19.71 2.88
CA MET A 364 -6.09 18.70 3.61
C MET A 364 -7.56 18.70 3.16
N VAL A 365 -8.17 19.87 3.01
CA VAL A 365 -9.57 19.98 2.55
C VAL A 365 -9.73 19.48 1.12
N ALA A 366 -8.82 19.87 0.22
CA ALA A 366 -8.82 19.38 -1.16
C ALA A 366 -8.61 17.86 -1.23
N GLY A 367 -7.63 17.35 -0.50
CA GLY A 367 -7.37 15.92 -0.41
C GLY A 367 -8.56 15.14 0.14
N ALA A 368 -9.15 15.61 1.24
CA ALA A 368 -10.36 15.01 1.82
C ALA A 368 -11.55 14.99 0.86
N ALA A 369 -11.73 16.03 0.05
CA ALA A 369 -12.79 16.08 -0.96
C ALA A 369 -12.56 15.02 -2.05
N ILE A 370 -11.31 14.82 -2.48
CA ILE A 370 -10.94 13.80 -3.47
C ILE A 370 -11.13 12.39 -2.88
N VAL A 371 -10.63 12.13 -1.66
CA VAL A 371 -10.81 10.83 -0.98
C VAL A 371 -12.30 10.46 -0.85
N ARG A 372 -13.16 11.44 -0.59
CA ARG A 372 -14.61 11.21 -0.56
C ARG A 372 -15.18 10.87 -1.93
N ALA A 373 -14.69 11.49 -3.00
CA ALA A 373 -15.08 11.16 -4.37
C ALA A 373 -14.61 9.74 -4.73
N ASP A 374 -13.37 9.40 -4.38
CA ASP A 374 -12.81 8.07 -4.59
C ASP A 374 -13.58 7.00 -3.79
N LEU A 375 -13.99 7.33 -2.55
CA LEU A 375 -14.85 6.44 -1.74
C LEU A 375 -16.20 6.14 -2.43
N GLU A 376 -16.77 7.08 -3.15
CA GLU A 376 -18.02 6.85 -3.90
C GLU A 376 -17.79 5.89 -5.08
N ASP A 377 -16.68 6.05 -5.79
CA ASP A 377 -16.29 5.09 -6.83
C ASP A 377 -16.06 3.69 -6.23
N TYR A 378 -15.45 3.60 -5.04
CA TYR A 378 -15.31 2.34 -4.30
C TYR A 378 -16.64 1.72 -3.88
N ARG A 379 -17.63 2.53 -3.50
CA ARG A 379 -18.99 2.04 -3.18
C ARG A 379 -19.65 1.38 -4.38
N VAL A 380 -19.56 2.01 -5.54
CA VAL A 380 -20.11 1.44 -6.79
C VAL A 380 -19.45 0.11 -7.11
N MET A 381 -18.13 0.04 -6.99
CA MET A 381 -17.37 -1.17 -7.24
C MET A 381 -17.67 -2.27 -6.21
N ALA A 382 -17.75 -1.91 -4.93
CA ALA A 382 -18.10 -2.85 -3.88
C ALA A 382 -19.54 -3.39 -4.01
N ALA A 383 -20.48 -2.55 -4.46
CA ALA A 383 -21.84 -2.99 -4.75
C ALA A 383 -21.87 -4.00 -5.91
N ALA A 384 -21.07 -3.79 -6.96
CA ALA A 384 -20.95 -4.76 -8.04
C ALA A 384 -20.33 -6.09 -7.56
N HIS A 385 -19.31 -6.03 -6.67
CA HIS A 385 -18.75 -7.24 -6.07
C HIS A 385 -19.76 -7.94 -5.15
N GLN A 386 -20.60 -7.19 -4.44
CA GLN A 386 -21.65 -7.78 -3.60
C GLN A 386 -22.67 -8.56 -4.44
N VAL A 387 -23.09 -8.03 -5.59
CA VAL A 387 -23.96 -8.77 -6.52
C VAL A 387 -23.33 -10.10 -6.94
N LEU A 388 -22.03 -10.08 -7.29
CA LEU A 388 -21.31 -11.31 -7.63
C LEU A 388 -21.19 -12.30 -6.47
N LEU A 389 -21.04 -11.80 -5.22
CA LEU A 389 -21.04 -12.64 -4.02
C LEU A 389 -22.41 -13.29 -3.81
N ASP A 390 -23.49 -12.52 -3.95
CA ASP A 390 -24.85 -13.01 -3.77
C ASP A 390 -25.17 -14.08 -4.84
N GLU A 391 -24.82 -13.87 -6.12
CA GLU A 391 -24.97 -14.84 -7.19
C GLU A 391 -24.10 -16.08 -6.99
N ALA A 392 -22.86 -15.92 -6.50
CA ALA A 392 -22.00 -17.04 -6.15
C ALA A 392 -22.62 -17.89 -5.03
N ALA A 393 -23.24 -17.27 -4.02
CA ALA A 393 -23.88 -17.95 -2.92
C ALA A 393 -25.08 -18.81 -3.40
N GLU A 394 -25.85 -18.36 -4.39
CA GLU A 394 -26.96 -19.14 -4.96
C GLU A 394 -26.48 -20.44 -5.65
N VAL A 395 -25.24 -20.45 -6.16
CA VAL A 395 -24.67 -21.59 -6.89
C VAL A 395 -23.88 -22.53 -5.96
N VAL A 396 -23.41 -22.03 -4.81
CA VAL A 396 -22.56 -22.81 -3.88
C VAL A 396 -23.24 -24.09 -3.38
N ASP A 397 -24.52 -24.02 -3.03
CA ASP A 397 -25.26 -25.19 -2.56
C ASP A 397 -25.32 -26.33 -3.59
N ALA A 398 -25.31 -25.99 -4.88
CA ALA A 398 -25.33 -26.97 -5.96
C ALA A 398 -23.98 -27.68 -6.15
N VAL A 399 -22.88 -27.01 -5.78
CA VAL A 399 -21.51 -27.52 -6.00
C VAL A 399 -20.83 -28.00 -4.71
N ALA A 400 -21.35 -27.65 -3.53
CA ALA A 400 -20.87 -28.11 -2.25
C ALA A 400 -21.16 -29.60 -2.07
N GLY A 401 -20.15 -30.44 -2.02
CA GLY A 401 -20.37 -31.88 -1.88
C GLY A 401 -19.10 -32.71 -1.81
N GLY A 402 -17.96 -32.10 -1.55
CA GLY A 402 -16.66 -32.80 -1.47
C GLY A 402 -16.10 -33.22 -2.83
N ARG A 403 -16.66 -32.73 -3.92
CA ARG A 403 -16.19 -32.98 -5.29
C ARG A 403 -15.26 -31.87 -5.77
N PRO A 404 -14.35 -32.14 -6.71
CA PRO A 404 -13.63 -31.08 -7.41
C PRO A 404 -14.57 -30.11 -8.08
N VAL A 405 -14.30 -28.81 -7.98
CA VAL A 405 -15.07 -27.74 -8.65
C VAL A 405 -14.15 -27.04 -9.65
N LEU A 406 -14.55 -27.10 -10.92
CA LEU A 406 -13.88 -26.38 -12.00
C LEU A 406 -14.51 -25.00 -12.14
N ILE A 407 -13.76 -23.96 -11.81
CA ILE A 407 -14.19 -22.57 -11.95
C ILE A 407 -13.60 -22.01 -13.25
N VAL A 408 -14.45 -21.66 -14.18
CA VAL A 408 -14.07 -21.12 -15.49
C VAL A 408 -14.41 -19.64 -15.56
N ARG A 409 -13.44 -18.83 -15.93
CA ARG A 409 -13.63 -17.41 -16.19
C ARG A 409 -13.78 -17.18 -17.69
N ASP A 410 -14.95 -16.72 -18.12
CA ASP A 410 -15.16 -16.22 -19.47
C ASP A 410 -14.73 -14.74 -19.54
N GLU A 411 -13.65 -14.45 -20.29
CA GLU A 411 -13.18 -13.06 -20.47
C GLU A 411 -14.18 -12.15 -21.20
N ARG A 412 -15.18 -12.72 -21.85
CA ARG A 412 -16.27 -11.95 -22.45
C ARG A 412 -17.21 -11.33 -21.42
N ALA A 413 -17.13 -11.75 -20.19
CA ALA A 413 -17.86 -11.17 -19.05
C ALA A 413 -17.33 -9.79 -18.61
N GLN A 414 -16.73 -9.01 -19.52
CA GLN A 414 -16.19 -7.67 -19.22
C GLN A 414 -17.21 -6.51 -19.13
N PRO A 415 -18.53 -6.63 -19.37
CA PRO A 415 -19.43 -5.48 -19.28
C PRO A 415 -19.42 -4.79 -17.91
N LEU A 416 -19.20 -5.55 -16.83
CA LEU A 416 -19.09 -4.97 -15.48
C LEU A 416 -17.88 -4.04 -15.34
N VAL A 417 -16.77 -4.38 -15.95
CA VAL A 417 -15.56 -3.56 -15.97
C VAL A 417 -15.78 -2.29 -16.80
N GLU A 418 -16.56 -2.34 -17.88
CA GLU A 418 -16.91 -1.17 -18.68
C GLU A 418 -17.90 -0.24 -17.97
N ILE A 419 -18.88 -0.78 -17.25
CA ILE A 419 -19.82 -0.01 -16.42
C ILE A 419 -19.06 0.72 -15.30
N LEU A 420 -18.03 0.11 -14.74
CA LEU A 420 -17.16 0.71 -13.73
C LEU A 420 -16.15 1.71 -14.31
N ARG A 421 -15.85 1.62 -15.61
CA ARG A 421 -14.96 2.56 -16.32
C ARG A 421 -15.62 3.89 -16.66
N GLU A 422 -16.94 3.95 -16.78
CA GLU A 422 -17.63 5.22 -17.04
C GLU A 422 -17.96 5.96 -15.73
N PRO A 423 -17.34 7.11 -15.49
CA PRO A 423 -17.65 7.92 -14.33
C PRO A 423 -19.07 8.47 -14.45
N ARG A 424 -19.96 8.01 -13.62
CA ARG A 424 -21.30 8.62 -13.50
C ARG A 424 -21.20 10.01 -12.91
N GLY A 425 -21.11 11.04 -13.80
CA GLY A 425 -21.61 12.40 -13.49
C GLY A 425 -20.89 13.25 -12.45
N MET A 426 -19.81 12.80 -11.84
CA MET A 426 -19.03 13.65 -10.94
C MET A 426 -18.16 14.62 -11.73
N ALA A 427 -18.11 15.87 -11.30
CA ALA A 427 -17.19 16.85 -11.86
C ALA A 427 -15.79 16.24 -11.88
N LYS A 428 -15.20 16.12 -13.07
CA LYS A 428 -13.84 15.60 -13.26
C LYS A 428 -12.88 16.52 -12.51
N LEU A 429 -12.66 16.24 -11.23
CA LEU A 429 -11.57 16.86 -10.52
C LEU A 429 -10.29 16.38 -11.19
N PRO A 430 -9.34 17.28 -11.48
CA PRO A 430 -8.16 16.96 -12.32
C PRO A 430 -7.26 15.85 -11.76
N PHE A 431 -7.56 15.34 -10.57
CA PHE A 431 -6.76 14.34 -9.85
C PHE A 431 -7.46 13.01 -9.64
N THR A 432 -8.78 12.95 -9.86
CA THR A 432 -9.50 11.72 -9.73
C THR A 432 -9.32 10.94 -10.99
N ARG A 433 -8.68 9.86 -10.88
CA ARG A 433 -8.99 8.69 -11.55
C ARG A 433 -7.95 7.79 -11.95
N HIS A 434 -8.05 6.87 -11.18
CA HIS A 434 -7.77 5.52 -11.50
C HIS A 434 -8.72 5.03 -12.55
N GLN A 435 -8.25 4.97 -13.76
CA GLN A 435 -8.65 3.97 -14.71
C GLN A 435 -7.79 2.72 -14.51
N ASP A 436 -7.28 2.52 -13.30
CA ASP A 436 -6.79 1.20 -12.99
C ASP A 436 -8.05 0.36 -12.88
N PRO A 437 -8.21 -0.67 -13.71
CA PRO A 437 -9.29 -1.59 -13.49
C PRO A 437 -9.03 -2.28 -12.15
N TYR A 438 -9.51 -1.71 -11.04
CA TYR A 438 -9.81 -2.46 -9.83
C TYR A 438 -10.72 -3.65 -10.16
N GLY A 439 -11.03 -3.78 -11.42
CA GLY A 439 -11.90 -4.73 -12.00
C GLY A 439 -11.26 -5.96 -12.58
N LEU A 440 -10.01 -6.26 -12.29
CA LEU A 440 -9.57 -7.65 -12.38
C LEU A 440 -10.10 -8.36 -11.12
N ILE A 441 -11.42 -8.59 -11.12
CA ILE A 441 -12.03 -9.51 -10.18
C ILE A 441 -11.44 -10.87 -10.51
N ASP A 442 -10.64 -11.42 -9.62
CA ASP A 442 -10.40 -12.86 -9.65
C ASP A 442 -11.70 -13.54 -9.20
N SER A 443 -12.59 -13.77 -10.16
CA SER A 443 -13.90 -14.37 -9.92
C SER A 443 -13.78 -15.75 -9.28
N ALA A 444 -12.72 -16.48 -9.58
CA ALA A 444 -12.45 -17.75 -8.95
C ALA A 444 -12.13 -17.58 -7.45
N ALA A 445 -11.28 -16.61 -7.08
CA ALA A 445 -10.99 -16.32 -5.68
C ALA A 445 -12.22 -15.78 -4.94
N LEU A 446 -13.10 -15.05 -5.61
CA LEU A 446 -14.36 -14.60 -5.04
C LEU A 446 -15.28 -15.80 -4.78
N PHE A 447 -15.40 -16.74 -5.70
CA PHE A 447 -16.19 -17.95 -5.54
C PHE A 447 -15.62 -18.84 -4.42
N GLU A 448 -14.31 -19.01 -4.36
CA GLU A 448 -13.60 -19.69 -3.27
C GLU A 448 -13.92 -19.04 -1.90
N TRP A 449 -14.02 -17.70 -1.87
CA TRP A 449 -14.42 -16.97 -0.66
C TRP A 449 -15.81 -17.38 -0.18
N VAL A 450 -16.80 -17.40 -1.07
CA VAL A 450 -18.17 -17.77 -0.72
C VAL A 450 -18.25 -19.22 -0.25
N LEU A 451 -17.57 -20.16 -0.95
CA LEU A 451 -17.45 -21.55 -0.49
C LEU A 451 -16.89 -21.65 0.94
N SER A 452 -15.93 -20.80 1.27
CA SER A 452 -15.28 -20.81 2.58
C SER A 452 -16.13 -20.15 3.68
N GLU A 453 -16.97 -19.16 3.33
CA GLU A 453 -17.95 -18.57 4.27
C GLU A 453 -19.02 -19.57 4.70
N GLU A 454 -19.43 -20.47 3.80
CA GLU A 454 -20.37 -21.55 4.06
C GLU A 454 -19.77 -22.73 4.84
N GLY A 455 -18.57 -22.55 5.40
CA GLY A 455 -17.92 -23.55 6.22
C GLY A 455 -17.23 -24.68 5.43
N THR A 456 -16.92 -24.45 4.17
CA THR A 456 -16.23 -25.40 3.31
C THR A 456 -14.75 -25.04 3.21
N ARG A 457 -13.86 -25.98 3.50
CA ARG A 457 -12.44 -25.79 3.21
C ARG A 457 -12.22 -25.90 1.70
N VAL A 458 -11.48 -24.96 1.14
CA VAL A 458 -11.14 -24.91 -0.30
C VAL A 458 -9.66 -25.12 -0.47
N ASP A 459 -9.28 -26.23 -1.06
CA ASP A 459 -7.91 -26.55 -1.42
C ASP A 459 -7.73 -26.41 -2.95
N ARG A 460 -6.80 -25.57 -3.38
CA ARG A 460 -6.48 -25.43 -4.82
C ARG A 460 -5.73 -26.65 -5.32
N ILE A 461 -6.08 -27.10 -6.50
CA ILE A 461 -5.42 -28.19 -7.18
C ILE A 461 -4.62 -27.60 -8.34
N ASP A 462 -3.33 -27.40 -8.14
CA ASP A 462 -2.44 -26.83 -9.17
C ASP A 462 -2.11 -27.86 -10.27
N ASP A 463 -1.97 -29.14 -9.89
CA ASP A 463 -1.72 -30.26 -10.82
C ASP A 463 -3.03 -31.05 -11.10
N TRP A 464 -4.07 -30.30 -11.49
CA TRP A 464 -5.38 -30.88 -11.75
C TRP A 464 -5.39 -31.92 -12.88
N ALA A 465 -4.49 -31.80 -13.85
CA ALA A 465 -4.39 -32.76 -14.95
C ALA A 465 -4.07 -34.18 -14.50
N SER A 466 -3.23 -34.33 -13.43
CA SER A 466 -2.91 -35.62 -12.86
C SER A 466 -3.83 -36.04 -11.71
N VAL A 467 -4.30 -35.07 -10.92
CA VAL A 467 -5.10 -35.33 -9.71
C VAL A 467 -6.56 -35.59 -10.06
N CYS A 468 -7.10 -34.93 -11.08
CA CYS A 468 -8.53 -34.98 -11.44
C CYS A 468 -8.80 -35.80 -12.73
N ASP A 469 -7.83 -36.54 -13.24
CA ASP A 469 -8.02 -37.39 -14.41
C ASP A 469 -9.09 -38.45 -14.15
N GLY A 470 -10.16 -38.45 -14.98
CA GLY A 470 -11.33 -39.31 -14.80
C GLY A 470 -12.16 -39.04 -13.55
N SER A 471 -11.95 -37.93 -12.85
CA SER A 471 -12.73 -37.57 -11.65
C SER A 471 -14.00 -36.80 -12.01
N GLU A 472 -15.13 -37.19 -11.41
CA GLU A 472 -16.36 -36.39 -11.47
C GLU A 472 -16.22 -35.10 -10.68
N GLY A 473 -16.79 -34.00 -11.20
CA GLY A 473 -16.80 -32.72 -10.53
C GLY A 473 -17.91 -31.80 -11.02
N SER A 474 -18.01 -30.64 -10.40
CA SER A 474 -18.95 -29.60 -10.82
C SER A 474 -18.24 -28.52 -11.62
N VAL A 475 -18.91 -27.92 -12.59
CA VAL A 475 -18.41 -26.81 -13.41
C VAL A 475 -19.20 -25.56 -13.11
N VAL A 476 -18.51 -24.53 -12.67
CA VAL A 476 -19.08 -23.19 -12.49
C VAL A 476 -18.41 -22.23 -13.45
N VAL A 477 -19.20 -21.52 -14.24
CA VAL A 477 -18.71 -20.56 -15.23
C VAL A 477 -19.11 -19.15 -14.82
N HIS A 478 -18.14 -18.26 -14.72
CA HIS A 478 -18.38 -16.83 -14.60
C HIS A 478 -18.51 -16.21 -15.99
N ARG A 479 -19.70 -15.79 -16.36
CA ARG A 479 -19.99 -15.11 -17.63
C ARG A 479 -21.12 -14.11 -17.47
N ASP A 480 -21.17 -13.12 -18.37
CA ASP A 480 -22.24 -12.12 -18.46
C ASP A 480 -22.58 -11.42 -17.13
N GLY A 481 -21.57 -11.33 -16.25
CA GLY A 481 -21.68 -10.64 -14.95
C GLY A 481 -22.16 -11.50 -13.80
N GLY A 482 -22.28 -12.82 -13.97
CA GLY A 482 -22.73 -13.73 -12.92
C GLY A 482 -22.09 -15.11 -12.98
N PHE A 483 -22.39 -15.94 -11.99
CA PHE A 483 -22.00 -17.34 -11.94
C PHE A 483 -23.14 -18.23 -12.44
N ALA A 484 -22.79 -19.24 -13.21
CA ALA A 484 -23.70 -20.26 -13.65
C ALA A 484 -23.13 -21.65 -13.34
N ASP A 485 -23.90 -22.49 -12.66
CA ASP A 485 -23.62 -23.91 -12.53
C ASP A 485 -23.96 -24.61 -13.85
N LEU A 486 -22.97 -25.27 -14.45
CA LEU A 486 -23.19 -26.08 -15.67
C LEU A 486 -23.44 -27.55 -15.33
N GLY A 487 -23.51 -27.91 -14.06
CA GLY A 487 -23.79 -29.27 -13.58
C GLY A 487 -22.53 -30.11 -13.37
N VAL A 488 -22.77 -31.39 -13.21
CA VAL A 488 -21.72 -32.39 -12.94
C VAL A 488 -21.13 -32.90 -14.25
N ILE A 489 -19.82 -32.99 -14.29
CA ILE A 489 -19.04 -33.55 -15.41
C ILE A 489 -18.34 -34.83 -14.97
N SER A 490 -18.11 -35.71 -15.89
CA SER A 490 -17.48 -37.02 -15.64
C SER A 490 -15.95 -36.99 -15.57
N ASP A 491 -15.34 -35.92 -16.07
CA ASP A 491 -13.87 -35.78 -16.11
C ASP A 491 -13.50 -34.30 -16.02
N VAL A 492 -13.08 -33.88 -14.83
CA VAL A 492 -12.70 -32.49 -14.54
C VAL A 492 -11.43 -32.11 -15.32
N ALA A 493 -10.46 -33.03 -15.46
CA ALA A 493 -9.21 -32.73 -16.14
C ALA A 493 -9.42 -32.51 -17.63
N ALA A 494 -10.21 -33.37 -18.29
CA ALA A 494 -10.54 -33.23 -19.70
C ALA A 494 -11.31 -31.92 -19.98
N GLU A 495 -12.26 -31.58 -19.12
CA GLU A 495 -13.06 -30.34 -19.26
C GLU A 495 -12.20 -29.09 -19.03
N ALA A 496 -11.32 -29.09 -18.02
CA ALA A 496 -10.38 -27.99 -17.77
C ALA A 496 -9.44 -27.79 -18.96
N ALA A 497 -8.87 -28.87 -19.50
CA ALA A 497 -8.01 -28.80 -20.70
C ALA A 497 -8.77 -28.26 -21.92
N ARG A 498 -10.04 -28.59 -22.07
CA ARG A 498 -10.90 -28.03 -23.14
C ARG A 498 -11.03 -26.52 -22.99
N TRP A 499 -11.38 -26.02 -21.78
CA TRP A 499 -11.55 -24.60 -21.53
C TRP A 499 -10.24 -23.83 -21.70
N GLU A 500 -9.10 -24.37 -21.26
CA GLU A 500 -7.78 -23.76 -21.50
C GLU A 500 -7.44 -23.66 -22.98
N SER A 501 -7.78 -24.70 -23.77
CA SER A 501 -7.57 -24.69 -25.22
C SER A 501 -8.39 -23.58 -25.92
N GLU A 502 -9.48 -23.16 -25.31
CA GLU A 502 -10.32 -22.03 -25.75
C GLU A 502 -9.83 -20.66 -25.22
N GLN A 503 -8.62 -20.62 -24.62
CA GLN A 503 -8.03 -19.42 -24.00
C GLN A 503 -8.84 -18.88 -22.80
N ARG A 504 -9.52 -19.76 -22.07
CA ARG A 504 -10.22 -19.42 -20.85
C ARG A 504 -9.31 -19.61 -19.64
N HIS A 505 -9.46 -18.76 -18.64
CA HIS A 505 -8.82 -18.98 -17.36
C HIS A 505 -9.61 -20.02 -16.56
N VAL A 506 -8.96 -21.09 -16.15
CA VAL A 506 -9.56 -22.15 -15.34
C VAL A 506 -8.86 -22.23 -13.98
N ARG A 507 -9.64 -22.61 -12.98
CA ARG A 507 -9.13 -22.97 -11.65
C ARG A 507 -9.90 -24.18 -11.15
N VAL A 508 -9.17 -25.14 -10.62
CA VAL A 508 -9.76 -26.33 -10.00
C VAL A 508 -9.53 -26.25 -8.49
N VAL A 509 -10.60 -26.46 -7.73
CA VAL A 509 -10.56 -26.48 -6.28
C VAL A 509 -11.24 -27.74 -5.75
N GLN A 510 -10.73 -28.27 -4.65
CA GLN A 510 -11.35 -29.34 -3.91
C GLN A 510 -12.13 -28.75 -2.74
N THR A 511 -13.40 -29.06 -2.65
CA THR A 511 -14.23 -28.71 -1.49
C THR A 511 -14.14 -29.80 -0.44
N VAL A 512 -13.76 -29.46 0.78
CA VAL A 512 -13.69 -30.40 1.91
C VAL A 512 -14.57 -29.84 3.03
N PRO A 513 -15.57 -30.59 3.54
CA PRO A 513 -16.35 -30.13 4.68
C PRO A 513 -15.43 -29.83 5.87
N LEU A 514 -15.70 -28.76 6.60
CA LEU A 514 -15.04 -28.50 7.88
C LEU A 514 -15.72 -29.39 8.93
N ASP A 515 -15.01 -30.43 9.40
CA ASP A 515 -15.42 -31.27 10.52
C ASP A 515 -15.47 -30.52 11.86
#